data_d938113df9a56015692ac1656eef20c0
#
_entry.id   d938113df9a56015692ac1656eef20c0
#
_cell.length_a   1.000
_cell.length_b   1.000
_cell.length_c   1.000
_cell.angle_alpha   90.00
_cell.angle_beta   90.00
_cell.angle_gamma   90.00
#
_symmetry.space_group_name_H-M   'P 1'
#
loop_
_entity.id
_entity.type
_entity.pdbx_description
1 polymer ?
#
loop_
_entity_poly.entity_id
_entity_poly.type
_entity_poly.pdbx_seq_one_letter_code
_entity_poly.pdbx_strand_id
1 'polypeptide(L)'
;MHKTLKRILMHRNQNRLSFRLLFVVVLCSTFFTLIATAIQLYFSYQRDLSTIEQNFEFIGKTYQPAISISLYKVNLEQLGVQLKGILQLTDMVYAEVQESRGENIFKQSEGDPEATWNMVREYPLSYRQPSGNIITYGSLKVAASKKKLWGRLWDR
;
A
#
# COMPACT_ATOMS: atom_id res chain seq x y z
N MET A 1 55.79 -49.82 9.03
CA MET A 1 54.61 -49.73 8.12
C MET A 1 53.25 -49.48 8.81
N HIS A 2 53.10 -49.68 10.08
CA HIS A 2 51.78 -49.50 10.79
C HIS A 2 51.39 -48.06 11.17
N LYS A 3 52.36 -47.11 11.22
CA LYS A 3 52.06 -45.71 11.66
C LYS A 3 51.44 -44.84 10.56
N THR A 4 51.71 -45.12 9.30
CA THR A 4 51.18 -44.37 8.15
C THR A 4 49.73 -44.67 7.85
N LEU A 5 49.32 -45.92 7.99
CA LEU A 5 47.91 -46.32 7.80
C LEU A 5 46.95 -45.74 8.84
N LYS A 6 47.39 -45.59 10.09
CA LYS A 6 46.60 -45.00 11.17
C LYS A 6 46.35 -43.50 10.93
N ARG A 7 47.32 -42.78 10.36
CA ARG A 7 47.21 -41.36 10.00
C ARG A 7 46.16 -41.11 8.88
N ILE A 8 46.16 -41.98 7.88
CA ILE A 8 45.24 -41.88 6.73
C ILE A 8 43.77 -42.16 7.16
N LEU A 9 43.58 -43.17 8.01
CA LEU A 9 42.27 -43.51 8.56
C LEU A 9 41.69 -42.42 9.51
N MET A 10 42.57 -41.79 10.27
CA MET A 10 42.17 -40.70 11.19
C MET A 10 41.76 -39.44 10.42
N HIS A 11 42.42 -39.15 9.29
CA HIS A 11 42.07 -38.01 8.41
C HIS A 11 40.72 -38.19 7.69
N ARG A 12 40.34 -39.43 7.35
CA ARG A 12 39.06 -39.76 6.69
C ARG A 12 37.89 -39.67 7.62
N ASN A 13 38.06 -39.83 8.92
CA ASN A 13 37.00 -39.69 9.91
C ASN A 13 36.78 -38.22 10.36
N GLN A 14 37.85 -37.42 10.34
CA GLN A 14 37.77 -35.98 10.62
C GLN A 14 36.99 -35.22 9.55
N ASN A 15 37.11 -35.58 8.28
CA ASN A 15 36.39 -34.97 7.18
C ASN A 15 34.87 -35.20 7.28
N ARG A 16 34.42 -36.33 7.80
CA ARG A 16 32.97 -36.62 8.00
C ARG A 16 32.37 -35.82 9.14
N LEU A 17 33.11 -35.57 10.22
CA LEU A 17 32.68 -34.73 11.34
C LEU A 17 32.63 -33.27 10.94
N SER A 18 33.66 -32.77 10.26
CA SER A 18 33.74 -31.40 9.76
C SER A 18 32.63 -31.11 8.76
N PHE A 19 32.32 -32.04 7.86
CA PHE A 19 31.23 -31.89 6.90
C PHE A 19 29.86 -31.88 7.57
N ARG A 20 29.61 -32.70 8.57
CA ARG A 20 28.36 -32.68 9.36
C ARG A 20 28.19 -31.36 10.12
N LEU A 21 29.26 -30.86 10.71
CA LEU A 21 29.24 -29.59 11.45
C LEU A 21 29.00 -28.43 10.51
N LEU A 22 29.66 -28.37 9.36
CA LEU A 22 29.44 -27.38 8.31
C LEU A 22 27.98 -27.42 7.81
N PHE A 23 27.42 -28.60 7.56
CA PHE A 23 26.05 -28.78 7.12
C PHE A 23 25.06 -28.25 8.14
N VAL A 24 25.25 -28.57 9.43
CA VAL A 24 24.39 -28.06 10.52
C VAL A 24 24.45 -26.53 10.60
N VAL A 25 25.66 -25.94 10.53
CA VAL A 25 25.82 -24.48 10.57
C VAL A 25 25.13 -23.80 9.41
N VAL A 26 25.30 -24.31 8.18
CA VAL A 26 24.63 -23.77 6.99
C VAL A 26 23.12 -23.90 7.11
N LEU A 27 22.64 -25.05 7.56
CA LEU A 27 21.19 -25.28 7.71
C LEU A 27 20.57 -24.35 8.77
N CYS A 28 21.23 -24.19 9.91
CA CYS A 28 20.79 -23.25 10.96
C CYS A 28 20.82 -21.81 10.44
N SER A 29 21.88 -21.39 9.76
CA SER A 29 22.00 -20.05 9.18
C SER A 29 20.88 -19.78 8.18
N THR A 30 20.61 -20.72 7.27
CA THR A 30 19.53 -20.60 6.29
C THR A 30 18.17 -20.50 6.99
N PHE A 31 17.94 -21.31 8.01
CA PHE A 31 16.70 -21.29 8.77
C PHE A 31 16.45 -19.95 9.47
N PHE A 32 17.48 -19.41 10.15
CA PHE A 32 17.39 -18.09 10.78
C PHE A 32 17.16 -16.97 9.76
N THR A 33 17.82 -17.03 8.60
CA THR A 33 17.64 -16.05 7.53
C THR A 33 16.20 -16.07 7.00
N LEU A 34 15.62 -17.25 6.79
CA LEU A 34 14.24 -17.40 6.35
C LEU A 34 13.24 -16.81 7.35
N ILE A 35 13.44 -17.08 8.65
CA ILE A 35 12.61 -16.52 9.71
C ILE A 35 12.72 -15.00 9.74
N ALA A 36 13.94 -14.46 9.71
CA ALA A 36 14.16 -13.02 9.73
C ALA A 36 13.49 -12.33 8.52
N THR A 37 13.62 -12.93 7.33
CA THR A 37 12.97 -12.43 6.10
C THR A 37 11.45 -12.48 6.20
N ALA A 38 10.88 -13.56 6.73
CA ALA A 38 9.43 -13.68 6.93
C ALA A 38 8.88 -12.62 7.89
N ILE A 39 9.58 -12.39 9.00
CA ILE A 39 9.24 -11.34 9.97
C ILE A 39 9.34 -9.95 9.33
N GLN A 40 10.38 -9.67 8.57
CA GLN A 40 10.56 -8.40 7.88
C GLN A 40 9.45 -8.14 6.86
N LEU A 41 9.09 -9.14 6.06
CA LEU A 41 7.97 -9.05 5.10
C LEU A 41 6.65 -8.79 5.82
N TYR A 42 6.38 -9.46 6.92
CA TYR A 42 5.18 -9.26 7.71
C TYR A 42 5.06 -7.81 8.22
N PHE A 43 6.14 -7.26 8.80
CA PHE A 43 6.14 -5.87 9.27
C PHE A 43 6.03 -4.85 8.13
N SER A 44 6.69 -5.11 6.99
CA SER A 44 6.55 -4.26 5.80
C SER A 44 5.09 -4.23 5.31
N TYR A 45 4.45 -5.38 5.23
CA TYR A 45 3.04 -5.48 4.82
C TYR A 45 2.10 -4.70 5.75
N GLN A 46 2.29 -4.81 7.06
CA GLN A 46 1.50 -4.07 8.04
C GLN A 46 1.69 -2.55 7.92
N ARG A 47 2.92 -2.10 7.71
CA ARG A 47 3.24 -0.68 7.53
C ARG A 47 2.58 -0.11 6.28
N ASP A 48 2.60 -0.85 5.18
CA ASP A 48 2.02 -0.42 3.92
C ASP A 48 0.49 -0.28 4.01
N LEU A 49 -0.18 -1.21 4.69
CA LEU A 49 -1.62 -1.10 4.98
C LEU A 49 -1.94 0.14 5.82
N SER A 50 -1.14 0.40 6.86
CA SER A 50 -1.29 1.59 7.70
C SER A 50 -1.13 2.88 6.91
N THR A 51 -0.20 2.92 5.94
CA THR A 51 0.01 4.09 5.08
C THR A 51 -1.22 4.39 4.20
N ILE A 52 -1.84 3.37 3.60
CA ILE A 52 -3.06 3.54 2.81
C ILE A 52 -4.20 4.08 3.69
N GLU A 53 -4.36 3.53 4.89
CA GLU A 53 -5.39 3.98 5.83
C GLU A 53 -5.18 5.44 6.26
N GLN A 54 -3.94 5.82 6.56
CA GLN A 54 -3.58 7.21 6.86
C GLN A 54 -3.86 8.15 5.69
N ASN A 55 -3.60 7.73 4.45
CA ASN A 55 -3.93 8.51 3.26
C ASN A 55 -5.44 8.68 3.11
N PHE A 56 -6.23 7.66 3.36
CA PHE A 56 -7.68 7.80 3.35
C PHE A 56 -8.16 8.76 4.44
N GLU A 57 -7.62 8.68 5.65
CA GLU A 57 -7.97 9.60 6.72
C GLU A 57 -7.57 11.05 6.38
N PHE A 58 -6.40 11.25 5.79
CA PHE A 58 -5.93 12.54 5.31
C PHE A 58 -6.84 13.11 4.22
N ILE A 59 -7.28 12.30 3.25
CA ILE A 59 -8.23 12.69 2.22
C ILE A 59 -9.55 13.16 2.87
N GLY A 60 -10.09 12.39 3.81
CA GLY A 60 -11.31 12.75 4.52
C GLY A 60 -11.20 14.04 5.32
N LYS A 61 -10.04 14.32 5.92
CA LYS A 61 -9.85 15.54 6.73
C LYS A 61 -9.51 16.78 5.90
N THR A 62 -8.75 16.61 4.81
CA THR A 62 -8.15 17.72 4.06
C THR A 62 -8.84 17.95 2.73
N TYR A 63 -8.98 16.91 1.91
CA TYR A 63 -9.51 17.05 0.55
C TYR A 63 -11.04 17.10 0.52
N GLN A 64 -11.72 16.31 1.33
CA GLN A 64 -13.20 16.28 1.35
C GLN A 64 -13.82 17.66 1.58
N PRO A 65 -13.42 18.47 2.59
CA PRO A 65 -13.97 19.82 2.78
C PRO A 65 -13.63 20.76 1.62
N ALA A 66 -12.40 20.69 1.11
CA ALA A 66 -11.97 21.53 0.00
C ALA A 66 -12.73 21.22 -1.30
N ILE A 67 -12.91 19.94 -1.62
CA ILE A 67 -13.69 19.46 -2.76
C ILE A 67 -15.16 19.85 -2.60
N SER A 68 -15.73 19.75 -1.39
CA SER A 68 -17.10 20.18 -1.09
C SER A 68 -17.30 21.66 -1.45
N ILE A 69 -16.36 22.52 -1.08
CA ILE A 69 -16.43 23.95 -1.40
C ILE A 69 -16.29 24.21 -2.91
N SER A 70 -15.34 23.54 -3.57
CA SER A 70 -15.09 23.69 -5.01
C SER A 70 -16.30 23.24 -5.83
N LEU A 71 -16.92 22.13 -5.45
CA LEU A 71 -18.12 21.61 -6.09
C LEU A 71 -19.32 22.57 -5.86
N TYR A 72 -19.50 23.06 -4.64
CA TYR A 72 -20.55 24.04 -4.33
C TYR A 72 -20.42 25.32 -5.17
N LYS A 73 -19.19 25.82 -5.37
CA LYS A 73 -18.88 27.00 -6.19
C LYS A 73 -18.84 26.72 -7.70
N VAL A 74 -19.04 25.47 -8.11
CA VAL A 74 -18.95 25.01 -9.53
C VAL A 74 -17.58 25.36 -10.15
N ASN A 75 -16.51 25.29 -9.35
CA ASN A 75 -15.15 25.52 -9.83
C ASN A 75 -14.53 24.19 -10.28
N LEU A 76 -14.82 23.81 -11.54
CA LEU A 76 -14.41 22.52 -12.11
C LEU A 76 -12.90 22.42 -12.32
N GLU A 77 -12.22 23.53 -12.62
CA GLU A 77 -10.77 23.53 -12.78
C GLU A 77 -10.06 23.21 -11.46
N GLN A 78 -10.46 23.88 -10.38
CA GLN A 78 -9.92 23.62 -9.05
C GLN A 78 -10.25 22.20 -8.58
N LEU A 79 -11.44 21.69 -8.91
CA LEU A 79 -11.82 20.32 -8.62
C LEU A 79 -10.86 19.31 -9.29
N GLY A 80 -10.55 19.50 -10.57
CA GLY A 80 -9.58 18.67 -11.29
C GLY A 80 -8.19 18.70 -10.66
N VAL A 81 -7.70 19.87 -10.24
CA VAL A 81 -6.41 19.99 -9.55
C VAL A 81 -6.42 19.22 -8.22
N GLN A 82 -7.52 19.30 -7.45
CA GLN A 82 -7.66 18.59 -6.19
C GLN A 82 -7.70 17.06 -6.39
N LEU A 83 -8.41 16.56 -7.41
CA LEU A 83 -8.43 15.13 -7.74
C LEU A 83 -7.04 14.63 -8.16
N LYS A 84 -6.31 15.40 -8.98
CA LYS A 84 -4.91 15.09 -9.32
C LYS A 84 -4.02 15.07 -8.09
N GLY A 85 -4.23 15.98 -7.13
CA GLY A 85 -3.52 15.98 -5.87
C GLY A 85 -3.73 14.70 -5.04
N ILE A 86 -4.95 14.16 -5.04
CA ILE A 86 -5.23 12.87 -4.38
C ILE A 86 -4.44 11.73 -5.03
N LEU A 87 -4.32 11.72 -6.37
CA LEU A 87 -3.58 10.69 -7.08
C LEU A 87 -2.05 10.75 -6.88
N GLN A 88 -1.53 11.88 -6.38
CA GLN A 88 -0.12 11.99 -5.98
C GLN A 88 0.17 11.30 -4.64
N LEU A 89 -0.85 11.00 -3.84
CA LEU A 89 -0.68 10.22 -2.62
C LEU A 89 -0.33 8.77 -2.96
N THR A 90 0.48 8.18 -2.09
CA THR A 90 0.98 6.83 -2.27
C THR A 90 -0.18 5.83 -2.42
N ASP A 91 -0.09 5.00 -3.47
CA ASP A 91 -1.02 3.89 -3.79
C ASP A 91 -2.45 4.30 -4.17
N MET A 92 -2.75 5.61 -4.29
CA MET A 92 -4.00 6.07 -4.87
C MET A 92 -3.95 5.92 -6.40
N VAL A 93 -5.01 5.33 -6.97
CA VAL A 93 -5.06 5.03 -8.42
C VAL A 93 -6.25 5.66 -9.10
N TYR A 94 -7.30 6.00 -8.36
CA TYR A 94 -8.51 6.57 -8.92
C TYR A 94 -9.20 7.47 -7.91
N ALA A 95 -9.71 8.60 -8.38
CA ALA A 95 -10.53 9.52 -7.61
C ALA A 95 -11.67 10.05 -8.48
N GLU A 96 -12.88 10.04 -7.96
CA GLU A 96 -14.10 10.43 -8.65
C GLU A 96 -14.98 11.27 -7.74
N VAL A 97 -15.47 12.38 -8.27
CA VAL A 97 -16.52 13.18 -7.64
C VAL A 97 -17.79 13.00 -8.45
N GLN A 98 -18.86 12.67 -7.76
CA GLN A 98 -20.20 12.60 -8.31
C GLN A 98 -21.10 13.58 -7.56
N GLU A 99 -21.71 14.51 -8.29
CA GLU A 99 -22.77 15.38 -7.75
C GLU A 99 -24.12 14.76 -8.06
N SER A 100 -24.99 14.72 -7.06
CA SER A 100 -26.38 14.25 -7.20
C SER A 100 -27.33 15.39 -6.80
N ARG A 101 -27.39 16.43 -7.63
CA ARG A 101 -28.28 17.55 -7.42
C ARG A 101 -29.34 17.57 -8.53
N GLY A 102 -30.55 17.04 -8.25
CA GLY A 102 -31.65 16.97 -9.21
C GLY A 102 -31.45 15.94 -10.33
N GLU A 103 -31.97 16.23 -11.52
CA GLU A 103 -31.89 15.32 -12.68
C GLU A 103 -30.51 15.29 -13.35
N ASN A 104 -29.66 16.30 -13.10
CA ASN A 104 -28.32 16.38 -13.71
C ASN A 104 -27.30 15.76 -12.76
N ILE A 105 -26.75 14.61 -13.17
CA ILE A 105 -25.61 13.97 -12.50
C ILE A 105 -24.34 14.53 -13.12
N PHE A 106 -23.62 15.36 -12.39
CA PHE A 106 -22.26 15.76 -12.76
C PHE A 106 -21.29 14.73 -12.22
N LYS A 107 -20.35 14.32 -13.08
CA LYS A 107 -19.30 13.35 -12.75
C LYS A 107 -17.96 13.82 -13.27
N GLN A 108 -16.97 13.91 -12.41
CA GLN A 108 -15.57 14.17 -12.79
C GLN A 108 -14.68 13.14 -12.13
N SER A 109 -13.81 12.51 -12.90
CA SER A 109 -12.88 11.49 -12.43
C SER A 109 -11.48 11.73 -12.97
N GLU A 110 -10.49 11.29 -12.21
CA GLU A 110 -9.08 11.28 -12.56
C GLU A 110 -8.48 9.94 -12.17
N GLY A 111 -7.48 9.46 -12.93
CA GLY A 111 -6.79 8.19 -12.70
C GLY A 111 -7.27 7.08 -13.60
N ASP A 112 -6.90 5.85 -13.26
CA ASP A 112 -7.17 4.66 -14.06
C ASP A 112 -8.42 3.92 -13.53
N PRO A 113 -9.56 3.97 -14.25
CA PRO A 113 -10.77 3.30 -13.84
C PRO A 113 -10.68 1.76 -13.99
N GLU A 114 -9.75 1.26 -14.81
CA GLU A 114 -9.53 -0.17 -15.03
C GLU A 114 -8.51 -0.79 -14.08
N ALA A 115 -7.85 0.03 -13.26
CA ALA A 115 -6.91 -0.46 -12.26
C ALA A 115 -7.60 -1.43 -11.29
N THR A 116 -6.87 -2.45 -10.85
CA THR A 116 -7.37 -3.36 -9.82
C THR A 116 -7.48 -2.61 -8.49
N TRP A 117 -8.70 -2.29 -8.08
CA TRP A 117 -8.99 -1.64 -6.82
C TRP A 117 -9.05 -2.68 -5.69
N ASN A 118 -8.19 -2.53 -4.71
CA ASN A 118 -8.19 -3.41 -3.54
C ASN A 118 -8.90 -2.77 -2.35
N MET A 119 -8.89 -1.43 -2.29
CA MET A 119 -9.53 -0.67 -1.24
C MET A 119 -10.25 0.54 -1.88
N VAL A 120 -11.50 0.73 -1.51
CA VAL A 120 -12.31 1.86 -1.98
C VAL A 120 -12.94 2.52 -0.77
N ARG A 121 -12.92 3.85 -0.74
CA ARG A 121 -13.59 4.63 0.28
C ARG A 121 -14.41 5.74 -0.37
N GLU A 122 -15.59 5.96 0.17
CA GLU A 122 -16.51 7.00 -0.27
C GLU A 122 -16.74 8.00 0.85
N TYR A 123 -16.69 9.29 0.51
CA TYR A 123 -16.87 10.40 1.43
C TYR A 123 -18.05 11.24 0.97
N PRO A 124 -19.04 11.51 1.84
CA PRO A 124 -20.14 12.38 1.50
C PRO A 124 -19.65 13.83 1.33
N LEU A 125 -20.05 14.49 0.28
CA LEU A 125 -19.77 15.89 0.03
C LEU A 125 -20.94 16.72 0.54
N SER A 126 -20.70 17.44 1.64
CA SER A 126 -21.70 18.26 2.29
C SER A 126 -21.20 19.68 2.51
N TYR A 127 -22.10 20.63 2.44
CA TYR A 127 -21.83 22.03 2.71
C TYR A 127 -22.79 22.53 3.79
N ARG A 128 -22.23 23.24 4.78
CA ARG A 128 -23.02 23.91 5.80
C ARG A 128 -23.44 25.30 5.31
N GLN A 129 -24.73 25.49 5.12
CA GLN A 129 -25.26 26.79 4.75
C GLN A 129 -25.12 27.80 5.90
N PRO A 130 -25.16 29.12 5.61
CA PRO A 130 -25.20 30.16 6.63
C PRO A 130 -26.41 30.05 7.58
N SER A 131 -27.49 29.41 7.12
CA SER A 131 -28.67 29.06 7.92
C SER A 131 -28.44 27.95 8.96
N GLY A 132 -27.25 27.33 8.97
CA GLY A 132 -26.91 26.21 9.84
C GLY A 132 -27.24 24.82 9.30
N ASN A 133 -28.03 24.72 8.23
CA ASN A 133 -28.41 23.44 7.62
C ASN A 133 -27.22 22.82 6.86
N ILE A 134 -27.06 21.50 7.02
CA ILE A 134 -26.05 20.70 6.26
C ILE A 134 -26.79 20.05 5.10
N ILE A 135 -26.35 20.32 3.89
CA ILE A 135 -26.88 19.71 2.68
C ILE A 135 -25.77 18.82 2.08
N THR A 136 -26.06 17.53 1.91
CA THR A 136 -25.23 16.60 1.15
C THR A 136 -25.70 16.60 -0.30
N TYR A 137 -24.80 16.86 -1.23
CA TYR A 137 -25.13 17.01 -2.65
C TYR A 137 -24.26 16.15 -3.58
N GLY A 138 -23.40 15.33 -3.00
CA GLY A 138 -22.58 14.43 -3.80
C GLY A 138 -21.72 13.52 -2.95
N SER A 139 -20.87 12.77 -3.62
CA SER A 139 -19.86 11.91 -2.98
C SER A 139 -18.50 11.99 -3.70
N LEU A 140 -17.43 11.81 -2.93
CA LEU A 140 -16.08 11.62 -3.40
C LEU A 140 -15.72 10.15 -3.20
N LYS A 141 -15.48 9.43 -4.29
CA LYS A 141 -15.01 8.05 -4.29
C LYS A 141 -13.53 8.01 -4.60
N VAL A 142 -12.75 7.35 -3.75
CA VAL A 142 -11.31 7.19 -3.92
C VAL A 142 -10.96 5.72 -3.85
N ALA A 143 -10.13 5.26 -4.78
CA ALA A 143 -9.65 3.89 -4.84
C ALA A 143 -8.14 3.80 -4.73
N ALA A 144 -7.67 2.83 -3.95
CA ALA A 144 -6.27 2.49 -3.78
C ALA A 144 -5.99 1.08 -4.33
N SER A 145 -4.79 0.88 -4.89
CA SER A 145 -4.34 -0.40 -5.43
C SER A 145 -3.10 -0.91 -4.71
N LYS A 146 -3.17 -2.14 -4.22
CA LYS A 146 -2.01 -2.85 -3.65
C LYS A 146 -1.03 -3.35 -4.74
N LYS A 147 -1.40 -3.32 -6.02
CA LYS A 147 -0.55 -3.82 -7.10
C LYS A 147 0.77 -3.06 -7.22
N LYS A 148 0.78 -1.75 -6.95
CA LYS A 148 2.01 -0.94 -6.87
C LYS A 148 2.94 -1.37 -5.73
N LEU A 149 2.43 -1.99 -4.66
CA LEU A 149 3.23 -2.52 -3.55
C LEU A 149 4.12 -3.68 -4.03
N TRP A 150 3.57 -4.63 -4.79
CA TRP A 150 4.30 -5.78 -5.31
C TRP A 150 5.39 -5.36 -6.30
N GLY A 151 5.13 -4.37 -7.17
CA GLY A 151 6.17 -3.83 -8.07
C GLY A 151 7.36 -3.26 -7.32
N ARG A 152 7.14 -2.49 -6.26
CA ARG A 152 8.21 -1.89 -5.43
C ARG A 152 9.02 -2.92 -4.62
N LEU A 153 8.45 -4.08 -4.29
CA LEU A 153 9.16 -5.16 -3.61
C LEU A 153 10.11 -5.92 -4.54
N TRP A 154 9.84 -5.92 -5.86
CA TRP A 154 10.70 -6.58 -6.87
C TRP A 154 11.81 -5.65 -7.39
N ASP A 155 11.64 -4.33 -7.30
CA ASP A 155 12.63 -3.33 -7.79
C ASP A 155 13.68 -2.94 -6.71
N ARG A 156 13.68 -3.57 -5.54
CA ARG A 156 14.68 -3.41 -4.49
C ARG A 156 15.59 -4.62 -4.37
#